data_d73b0736f03207000be41ed5a0aaaab5
#
_entry.id   d73b0736f03207000be41ed5a0aaaab5
#
_cell.length_a   1.000
_cell.length_b   1.000
_cell.length_c   1.000
_cell.angle_alpha   90.00
_cell.angle_beta   90.00
_cell.angle_gamma   90.00
#
_symmetry.space_group_name_H-M   'P 1'
#
loop_
_entity.id
_entity.type
_entity.pdbx_description
1 polymer ?
#
loop_
_entity_poly.entity_id
_entity_poly.type
_entity_poly.pdbx_seq_one_letter_code
_entity_poly.pdbx_strand_id
1 'polypeptide(L)'
;MTIGWVTLDVGEQALVYNHEGVARIENGPQRMFLWRERYNVLERNAANQNSYLVVQYRDGRVEHKKGPCVMYTNPLEHFRINIKEMISLDANEALVVYREDGTTKEVSRYVQFGPTLVMPQANEWFHSFSWHGTDPNNKTLLIPNASQFQKLQIIPGNFYYNVDEVRTKDDAPIRIKLMVFYELKEIEIMLNATKDPIADIINCVCADVVAFAAKYSYIEFMEKSSELNDLANYPQLVERSKKIGYEISKMVYRGYHAHPELQRIHDASIQTRTRLKLAYEKEEQQQNMTDLKLKNDSDRLQLEQTMEIESLNHKQSMEKAAMEHKLVLKIQETEKERDRLVEDKMSVLEAKKEDDRQLLQHYKELHRLGVDLNQFLQSEARQPQKVVRITAADKAANFHIHRS
;
A
#
# COMPACT_ATOMS: atom_id res chain seq x y z
N MET A 1 -57.33 41.45 -11.54
CA MET A 1 -57.71 42.54 -10.61
C MET A 1 -58.66 41.92 -9.62
N THR A 2 -58.35 42.03 -8.36
CA THR A 2 -59.08 41.43 -7.25
C THR A 2 -59.94 42.48 -6.60
N ILE A 3 -61.19 42.14 -6.24
CA ILE A 3 -62.05 42.95 -5.37
C ILE A 3 -62.42 42.03 -4.21
N GLY A 4 -62.04 42.39 -3.02
CA GLY A 4 -62.35 41.59 -1.84
C GLY A 4 -61.36 41.76 -0.69
N TRP A 5 -61.64 41.05 0.39
CA TRP A 5 -60.77 41.00 1.56
C TRP A 5 -59.68 39.96 1.37
N VAL A 6 -58.43 40.36 1.63
CA VAL A 6 -57.28 39.47 1.70
C VAL A 6 -56.67 39.55 3.09
N THR A 7 -56.30 38.42 3.65
CA THR A 7 -55.60 38.33 4.93
C THR A 7 -54.16 37.88 4.64
N LEU A 8 -53.20 38.60 5.17
CA LEU A 8 -51.82 38.21 5.23
C LEU A 8 -51.54 37.68 6.63
N ASP A 9 -50.96 36.50 6.67
CA ASP A 9 -50.62 35.87 7.96
C ASP A 9 -49.32 36.44 8.55
N VAL A 10 -49.04 36.04 9.80
CA VAL A 10 -47.81 36.44 10.49
C VAL A 10 -46.59 35.96 9.71
N GLY A 11 -45.70 36.88 9.35
CA GLY A 11 -44.49 36.56 8.59
C GLY A 11 -44.70 36.40 7.08
N GLU A 12 -45.81 36.84 6.54
CA GLU A 12 -46.03 37.02 5.10
C GLU A 12 -45.85 38.46 4.68
N GLN A 13 -45.42 38.66 3.46
CA GLN A 13 -45.40 39.96 2.77
C GLN A 13 -46.08 39.81 1.41
N ALA A 14 -46.79 40.86 1.01
CA ALA A 14 -47.39 40.92 -0.31
C ALA A 14 -47.02 42.22 -1.05
N LEU A 15 -46.79 42.07 -2.33
CA LEU A 15 -46.64 43.20 -3.26
C LEU A 15 -48.00 43.48 -3.89
N VAL A 16 -48.53 44.67 -3.61
CA VAL A 16 -49.84 45.10 -4.08
C VAL A 16 -49.66 46.20 -5.13
N TYR A 17 -50.27 46.01 -6.30
CA TYR A 17 -50.29 46.96 -7.40
C TYR A 17 -51.66 47.64 -7.43
N ASN A 18 -51.68 48.97 -7.45
CA ASN A 18 -52.90 49.73 -7.66
C ASN A 18 -53.32 49.67 -9.14
N HIS A 19 -54.41 50.31 -9.49
CA HIS A 19 -54.93 50.36 -10.86
C HIS A 19 -54.03 51.16 -11.85
N GLU A 20 -53.17 52.01 -11.30
CA GLU A 20 -52.18 52.81 -12.04
C GLU A 20 -50.87 52.05 -12.22
N GLY A 21 -50.70 50.85 -11.61
CA GLY A 21 -49.48 50.04 -11.66
C GLY A 21 -48.45 50.42 -10.61
N VAL A 22 -48.75 51.31 -9.68
CA VAL A 22 -47.86 51.65 -8.57
C VAL A 22 -47.87 50.52 -7.57
N ALA A 23 -46.69 50.06 -7.20
CA ALA A 23 -46.51 48.95 -6.28
C ALA A 23 -46.29 49.45 -4.84
N ARG A 24 -46.87 48.75 -3.88
CA ARG A 24 -46.61 48.90 -2.45
C ARG A 24 -46.40 47.56 -1.78
N ILE A 25 -45.60 47.51 -0.75
CA ILE A 25 -45.35 46.31 0.05
C ILE A 25 -46.24 46.39 1.33
N GLU A 26 -47.00 45.34 1.54
CA GLU A 26 -47.82 45.15 2.72
C GLU A 26 -47.28 43.99 3.56
N ASN A 27 -47.20 44.21 4.88
CA ASN A 27 -46.66 43.23 5.82
C ASN A 27 -47.79 42.65 6.67
N GLY A 28 -47.83 41.34 6.81
CA GLY A 28 -48.71 40.65 7.77
C GLY A 28 -48.20 40.73 9.24
N PRO A 29 -49.07 40.49 10.22
CA PRO A 29 -50.44 40.05 10.04
C PRO A 29 -51.38 41.26 9.82
N GLN A 30 -52.11 41.27 8.72
CA GLN A 30 -53.17 42.27 8.49
C GLN A 30 -54.24 41.75 7.56
N ARG A 31 -55.44 42.38 7.68
CA ARG A 31 -56.53 42.13 6.74
C ARG A 31 -56.78 43.45 5.97
N MET A 32 -56.71 43.38 4.66
CA MET A 32 -56.86 44.51 3.75
C MET A 32 -57.99 44.30 2.79
N PHE A 33 -58.62 45.38 2.36
CA PHE A 33 -59.61 45.33 1.27
C PHE A 33 -58.97 45.83 0.00
N LEU A 34 -58.95 45.01 -1.02
CA LEU A 34 -58.40 45.31 -2.35
C LEU A 34 -59.54 45.78 -3.28
N TRP A 35 -59.35 46.97 -3.90
CA TRP A 35 -60.27 47.50 -4.88
C TRP A 35 -59.60 47.68 -6.23
N ARG A 36 -59.87 46.75 -7.18
CA ARG A 36 -59.21 46.70 -8.50
C ARG A 36 -57.67 46.62 -8.44
N GLU A 37 -57.14 46.07 -7.43
CA GLU A 37 -55.71 45.89 -7.20
C GLU A 37 -55.30 44.46 -7.57
N ARG A 38 -53.99 44.26 -7.84
CA ARG A 38 -53.36 42.93 -7.93
C ARG A 38 -52.46 42.78 -6.74
N TYR A 39 -52.45 41.59 -6.14
CA TYR A 39 -51.50 41.28 -5.12
C TYR A 39 -50.78 39.96 -5.41
N ASN A 40 -49.51 39.89 -5.02
CA ASN A 40 -48.70 38.66 -5.04
C ASN A 40 -48.08 38.54 -3.67
N VAL A 41 -48.27 37.38 -3.03
CA VAL A 41 -47.56 37.07 -1.81
C VAL A 41 -46.10 36.81 -2.19
N LEU A 42 -45.20 37.47 -1.49
CA LEU A 42 -43.77 37.38 -1.74
C LEU A 42 -43.20 36.08 -1.13
N GLU A 43 -42.40 35.40 -1.90
CA GLU A 43 -41.71 34.21 -1.43
C GLU A 43 -40.76 34.57 -0.28
N ARG A 44 -40.93 33.88 0.86
CA ARG A 44 -40.11 34.07 2.07
C ARG A 44 -38.89 33.14 2.00
N ASN A 45 -37.69 33.72 1.96
CA ASN A 45 -36.42 32.99 2.02
C ASN A 45 -35.79 33.23 3.38
N ALA A 46 -35.63 32.14 4.16
CA ALA A 46 -35.05 32.18 5.49
C ALA A 46 -33.75 31.37 5.52
N ALA A 47 -32.64 32.01 5.78
CA ALA A 47 -31.37 31.35 6.03
C ALA A 47 -31.22 31.12 7.56
N ASN A 48 -30.76 29.93 7.90
CA ASN A 48 -30.40 29.55 9.28
C ASN A 48 -28.94 29.97 9.61
N GLN A 49 -28.46 29.58 10.79
CA GLN A 49 -27.08 29.88 11.22
C GLN A 49 -25.98 29.31 10.31
N ASN A 50 -26.29 28.23 9.60
CA ASN A 50 -25.32 27.48 8.74
C ASN A 50 -25.53 27.74 7.25
N SER A 51 -26.45 28.65 6.90
CA SER A 51 -26.77 29.01 5.54
C SER A 51 -26.70 30.50 5.29
N TYR A 52 -26.68 30.90 4.05
CA TYR A 52 -26.67 32.28 3.60
C TYR A 52 -27.57 32.44 2.40
N LEU A 53 -28.05 33.70 2.21
CA LEU A 53 -28.85 34.08 1.05
C LEU A 53 -27.93 34.66 -0.03
N VAL A 54 -28.08 34.16 -1.26
CA VAL A 54 -27.52 34.74 -2.47
C VAL A 54 -28.60 35.56 -3.14
N VAL A 55 -28.52 36.87 -3.00
CA VAL A 55 -29.48 37.83 -3.54
C VAL A 55 -28.95 38.36 -4.86
N GLN A 56 -29.64 38.06 -5.96
CA GLN A 56 -29.37 38.63 -7.27
C GLN A 56 -30.37 39.77 -7.53
N TYR A 57 -29.86 40.97 -7.64
CA TYR A 57 -30.66 42.15 -7.95
C TYR A 57 -30.88 42.29 -9.47
N ARG A 58 -31.92 43.03 -9.86
CA ARG A 58 -32.21 43.27 -11.27
C ARG A 58 -31.20 44.18 -11.96
N ASP A 59 -30.45 44.96 -11.21
CA ASP A 59 -29.34 45.78 -11.69
C ASP A 59 -28.05 45.01 -11.95
N GLY A 60 -28.09 43.68 -11.72
CA GLY A 60 -26.94 42.77 -11.92
C GLY A 60 -26.05 42.62 -10.68
N ARG A 61 -26.26 43.37 -9.62
CA ARG A 61 -25.52 43.18 -8.35
C ARG A 61 -25.87 41.84 -7.72
N VAL A 62 -24.88 41.20 -7.13
CA VAL A 62 -25.05 40.02 -6.28
C VAL A 62 -24.58 40.32 -4.89
N GLU A 63 -25.40 40.00 -3.90
CA GLU A 63 -25.08 40.19 -2.49
C GLU A 63 -25.26 38.89 -1.73
N HIS A 64 -24.31 38.54 -0.88
CA HIS A 64 -24.40 37.39 0.01
C HIS A 64 -24.74 37.88 1.43
N LYS A 65 -25.83 37.36 2.00
CA LYS A 65 -26.27 37.73 3.38
C LYS A 65 -26.19 36.52 4.29
N LYS A 66 -25.34 36.62 5.31
CA LYS A 66 -25.17 35.58 6.32
C LYS A 66 -26.41 35.39 7.15
N GLY A 67 -26.81 34.14 7.39
CA GLY A 67 -27.86 33.83 8.37
C GLY A 67 -27.43 33.99 9.85
N PRO A 68 -28.37 34.02 10.78
CA PRO A 68 -29.82 33.89 10.55
C PRO A 68 -30.44 35.18 9.97
N CYS A 69 -31.08 35.07 8.83
CA CYS A 69 -31.77 36.21 8.22
C CYS A 69 -32.98 35.74 7.40
N VAL A 70 -33.92 36.66 7.23
CA VAL A 70 -35.10 36.42 6.41
C VAL A 70 -35.23 37.55 5.37
N MET A 71 -35.43 37.18 4.11
CA MET A 71 -35.69 38.10 3.02
C MET A 71 -36.86 37.61 2.18
N TYR A 72 -37.63 38.56 1.69
CA TYR A 72 -38.71 38.28 0.75
C TYR A 72 -38.28 38.63 -0.67
N THR A 73 -38.60 37.76 -1.62
CA THR A 73 -38.28 37.98 -3.02
C THR A 73 -39.19 39.07 -3.59
N ASN A 74 -38.70 40.34 -3.56
CA ASN A 74 -39.41 41.45 -4.22
C ASN A 74 -39.11 41.44 -5.73
N PRO A 75 -40.07 41.17 -6.62
CA PRO A 75 -39.85 41.13 -8.05
C PRO A 75 -39.44 42.48 -8.67
N LEU A 76 -39.58 43.61 -7.97
CA LEU A 76 -39.13 44.90 -8.44
C LEU A 76 -37.64 45.12 -8.31
N GLU A 77 -37.06 44.58 -7.27
CA GLU A 77 -35.66 44.77 -6.89
C GLU A 77 -34.83 43.53 -7.17
N HIS A 78 -35.38 42.37 -6.81
CA HIS A 78 -34.67 41.09 -6.87
C HIS A 78 -35.00 40.35 -8.15
N PHE A 79 -33.97 39.81 -8.78
CA PHE A 79 -34.13 38.83 -9.86
C PHE A 79 -34.39 37.44 -9.28
N ARG A 80 -33.59 37.06 -8.27
CA ARG A 80 -33.69 35.77 -7.59
C ARG A 80 -33.01 35.78 -6.24
N ILE A 81 -33.56 35.06 -5.27
CA ILE A 81 -32.93 34.78 -3.97
C ILE A 81 -32.76 33.28 -3.83
N ASN A 82 -31.55 32.82 -3.59
CA ASN A 82 -31.24 31.39 -3.34
C ASN A 82 -30.68 31.23 -1.95
N ILE A 83 -31.07 30.15 -1.28
CA ILE A 83 -30.46 29.72 -0.03
C ILE A 83 -29.30 28.77 -0.36
N LYS A 84 -28.10 29.03 0.17
CA LYS A 84 -26.94 28.15 0.07
C LYS A 84 -26.39 27.86 1.46
N GLU A 85 -25.85 26.66 1.63
CA GLU A 85 -25.18 26.28 2.87
C GLU A 85 -23.76 26.85 2.89
N MET A 86 -23.35 27.31 4.09
CA MET A 86 -21.94 27.67 4.33
C MET A 86 -21.08 26.41 4.40
N ILE A 87 -19.84 26.53 4.00
CA ILE A 87 -18.89 25.44 4.12
C ILE A 87 -18.37 25.39 5.56
N SER A 88 -18.67 24.30 6.26
CA SER A 88 -18.09 24.03 7.56
C SER A 88 -16.69 23.42 7.36
N LEU A 89 -15.69 24.03 7.97
CA LEU A 89 -14.33 23.53 8.05
C LEU A 89 -14.07 22.96 9.44
N ASP A 90 -13.55 21.75 9.49
CA ASP A 90 -13.07 21.14 10.72
C ASP A 90 -11.66 21.63 11.08
N ALA A 91 -11.17 21.28 12.29
CA ALA A 91 -9.89 21.79 12.81
C ALA A 91 -8.67 21.51 11.90
N ASN A 92 -8.74 20.43 11.11
CA ASN A 92 -7.65 19.99 10.24
C ASN A 92 -7.98 20.16 8.75
N GLU A 93 -8.91 21.04 8.45
CA GLU A 93 -9.30 21.38 7.08
C GLU A 93 -8.91 22.80 6.73
N ALA A 94 -8.59 23.02 5.47
CA ALA A 94 -8.35 24.34 4.89
C ALA A 94 -9.13 24.50 3.59
N LEU A 95 -9.47 25.74 3.30
CA LEU A 95 -10.17 26.14 2.08
C LEU A 95 -9.38 27.24 1.37
N VAL A 96 -9.20 27.09 0.08
CA VAL A 96 -8.54 28.11 -0.75
C VAL A 96 -9.61 28.99 -1.39
N VAL A 97 -9.54 30.27 -1.11
CA VAL A 97 -10.51 31.27 -1.56
C VAL A 97 -9.82 32.22 -2.54
N TYR A 98 -10.46 32.44 -3.67
CA TYR A 98 -10.10 33.49 -4.62
C TYR A 98 -11.03 34.67 -4.45
N ARG A 99 -10.47 35.86 -4.52
CA ARG A 99 -11.21 37.14 -4.47
C ARG A 99 -10.82 37.99 -5.65
N GLU A 100 -11.79 38.41 -6.43
CA GLU A 100 -11.62 39.42 -7.48
C GLU A 100 -11.82 40.83 -6.89
N ASP A 101 -10.87 41.72 -7.11
CA ASP A 101 -11.04 43.12 -6.78
C ASP A 101 -11.99 43.78 -7.81
N GLY A 102 -13.08 44.33 -7.34
CA GLY A 102 -14.09 44.97 -8.21
C GLY A 102 -13.56 46.14 -9.04
N THR A 103 -12.45 46.78 -8.62
CA THR A 103 -11.86 47.96 -9.25
C THR A 103 -10.74 47.60 -10.21
N THR A 104 -9.74 46.80 -9.77
CA THR A 104 -8.58 46.45 -10.55
C THR A 104 -8.76 45.16 -11.35
N LYS A 105 -9.77 44.37 -11.02
CA LYS A 105 -10.00 42.99 -11.52
C LYS A 105 -8.84 42.03 -11.28
N GLU A 106 -7.94 42.39 -10.37
CA GLU A 106 -6.90 41.50 -9.93
C GLU A 106 -7.49 40.40 -9.03
N VAL A 107 -7.04 39.19 -9.25
CA VAL A 107 -7.46 38.04 -8.44
C VAL A 107 -6.43 37.79 -7.38
N SER A 108 -6.82 37.99 -6.13
CA SER A 108 -6.03 37.61 -4.95
C SER A 108 -6.47 36.21 -4.45
N ARG A 109 -5.56 35.53 -3.77
CA ARG A 109 -5.81 34.20 -3.20
C ARG A 109 -5.40 34.20 -1.74
N TYR A 110 -6.23 33.57 -0.89
CA TYR A 110 -5.90 33.35 0.51
C TYR A 110 -6.41 31.99 0.99
N VAL A 111 -5.84 31.49 2.07
CA VAL A 111 -6.20 30.20 2.68
C VAL A 111 -6.94 30.46 3.98
N GLN A 112 -8.11 29.86 4.11
CA GLN A 112 -8.93 29.90 5.33
C GLN A 112 -8.79 28.55 6.04
N PHE A 113 -8.34 28.58 7.30
CA PHE A 113 -8.21 27.40 8.14
C PHE A 113 -9.43 27.23 9.05
N GLY A 114 -9.78 25.96 9.33
CA GLY A 114 -10.79 25.62 10.32
C GLY A 114 -10.26 25.64 11.78
N PRO A 115 -11.15 25.53 12.79
CA PRO A 115 -12.58 25.28 12.62
C PRO A 115 -13.35 26.59 12.38
N THR A 116 -14.14 26.66 11.33
CA THR A 116 -14.97 27.85 11.04
C THR A 116 -16.06 27.55 10.00
N LEU A 117 -17.08 28.42 9.96
CA LEU A 117 -18.07 28.42 8.88
C LEU A 117 -17.70 29.50 7.86
N VAL A 118 -17.44 29.09 6.63
CA VAL A 118 -17.00 29.97 5.54
C VAL A 118 -18.17 30.26 4.62
N MET A 119 -18.44 31.56 4.44
CA MET A 119 -19.36 32.07 3.46
C MET A 119 -18.56 32.91 2.46
N PRO A 120 -18.60 32.62 1.16
CA PRO A 120 -17.93 33.43 0.18
C PRO A 120 -18.62 34.79 0.05
N GLN A 121 -17.88 35.85 -0.21
CA GLN A 121 -18.45 37.10 -0.64
C GLN A 121 -18.92 37.04 -2.11
N ALA A 122 -19.62 38.04 -2.59
CA ALA A 122 -20.17 38.05 -3.95
C ALA A 122 -19.07 37.96 -5.06
N ASN A 123 -17.87 38.46 -4.74
CA ASN A 123 -16.68 38.46 -5.58
C ASN A 123 -15.66 37.36 -5.22
N GLU A 124 -16.09 36.39 -4.41
CA GLU A 124 -15.24 35.27 -4.00
C GLU A 124 -15.77 33.95 -4.52
N TRP A 125 -14.83 33.03 -4.79
CA TRP A 125 -15.13 31.65 -5.14
C TRP A 125 -14.09 30.73 -4.56
N PHE A 126 -14.45 29.45 -4.38
CA PHE A 126 -13.60 28.44 -3.81
C PHE A 126 -12.82 27.70 -4.90
N HIS A 127 -11.57 27.37 -4.59
CA HIS A 127 -10.78 26.49 -5.44
C HIS A 127 -11.38 25.08 -5.45
N SER A 128 -11.44 24.48 -6.60
CA SER A 128 -11.81 23.05 -6.75
C SER A 128 -10.60 22.26 -7.17
N PHE A 129 -10.17 21.38 -6.31
CA PHE A 129 -9.08 20.46 -6.57
C PHE A 129 -9.58 19.29 -7.41
N SER A 130 -8.73 18.83 -8.32
CA SER A 130 -8.97 17.64 -9.13
C SER A 130 -7.68 16.85 -9.22
N TRP A 131 -7.53 15.87 -8.33
CA TRP A 131 -6.33 15.09 -8.14
C TRP A 131 -6.52 13.63 -8.51
N HIS A 132 -5.40 12.90 -8.62
CA HIS A 132 -5.46 11.46 -8.68
C HIS A 132 -6.17 10.90 -7.46
N GLY A 133 -7.10 10.01 -7.68
CA GLY A 133 -7.87 9.35 -6.64
C GLY A 133 -7.87 7.86 -6.85
N THR A 134 -8.18 7.12 -5.79
CA THR A 134 -8.27 5.66 -5.80
C THR A 134 -9.46 5.18 -6.63
N ASP A 135 -9.27 4.17 -7.45
CA ASP A 135 -10.37 3.46 -8.12
C ASP A 135 -11.28 2.80 -7.06
N PRO A 136 -12.60 2.98 -7.13
CA PRO A 136 -13.54 2.31 -6.24
C PRO A 136 -13.41 0.79 -6.21
N ASN A 137 -13.02 0.18 -7.33
CA ASN A 137 -12.88 -1.26 -7.48
C ASN A 137 -11.48 -1.78 -7.10
N ASN A 138 -10.46 -0.94 -7.23
CA ASN A 138 -9.08 -1.31 -6.98
C ASN A 138 -8.32 -0.22 -6.22
N LYS A 139 -8.22 -0.36 -4.92
CA LYS A 139 -7.56 0.62 -4.02
C LYS A 139 -6.08 0.88 -4.32
N THR A 140 -5.45 0.07 -5.14
CA THR A 140 -4.04 0.23 -5.52
C THR A 140 -3.84 0.93 -6.87
N LEU A 141 -4.93 1.17 -7.61
CA LEU A 141 -4.94 1.91 -8.85
C LEU A 141 -5.38 3.34 -8.59
N LEU A 142 -4.57 4.30 -8.99
CA LEU A 142 -4.85 5.72 -8.91
C LEU A 142 -5.19 6.24 -10.31
N ILE A 143 -6.38 6.85 -10.43
CA ILE A 143 -6.93 7.35 -11.68
C ILE A 143 -6.83 8.87 -11.69
N PRO A 144 -6.40 9.48 -12.81
CA PRO A 144 -6.36 10.92 -12.97
C PRO A 144 -7.74 11.56 -12.76
N ASN A 145 -7.79 12.67 -12.03
CA ASN A 145 -8.99 13.48 -11.78
C ASN A 145 -10.15 12.73 -11.08
N ALA A 146 -9.90 11.59 -10.47
CA ALA A 146 -10.93 10.83 -9.76
C ALA A 146 -11.33 11.44 -8.43
N SER A 147 -10.46 12.21 -7.80
CA SER A 147 -10.73 12.90 -6.53
C SER A 147 -11.01 14.37 -6.79
N GLN A 148 -12.27 14.79 -6.64
CA GLN A 148 -12.68 16.17 -6.77
C GLN A 148 -13.18 16.69 -5.41
N PHE A 149 -12.59 17.76 -4.92
CA PHE A 149 -12.92 18.34 -3.61
C PHE A 149 -12.53 19.80 -3.53
N GLN A 150 -13.09 20.50 -2.52
CA GLN A 150 -12.77 21.89 -2.24
C GLN A 150 -11.98 22.05 -0.94
N LYS A 151 -12.22 21.17 0.04
CA LYS A 151 -11.58 21.21 1.33
C LYS A 151 -10.28 20.40 1.32
N LEU A 152 -9.18 21.03 1.66
CA LEU A 152 -7.90 20.38 1.86
C LEU A 152 -7.83 19.80 3.27
N GLN A 153 -7.39 18.55 3.38
CA GLN A 153 -7.04 17.95 4.66
C GLN A 153 -5.56 18.18 4.95
N ILE A 154 -5.26 18.70 6.15
CA ILE A 154 -3.90 19.07 6.59
C ILE A 154 -3.25 17.95 7.42
N ILE A 155 -4.05 16.93 7.79
CA ILE A 155 -3.52 15.76 8.53
C ILE A 155 -2.65 14.88 7.65
N PRO A 156 -1.67 14.17 8.25
CA PRO A 156 -0.89 13.17 7.52
C PRO A 156 -1.79 12.14 6.83
N GLY A 157 -1.55 11.95 5.56
CA GLY A 157 -2.29 11.00 4.74
C GLY A 157 -1.40 9.84 4.29
N ASN A 158 -2.01 8.84 3.72
CA ASN A 158 -1.31 7.73 3.08
C ASN A 158 -2.12 7.19 1.90
N PHE A 159 -1.42 6.58 0.96
CA PHE A 159 -2.06 5.81 -0.10
C PHE A 159 -1.23 4.57 -0.45
N TYR A 160 -1.93 3.57 -0.99
CA TYR A 160 -1.31 2.38 -1.56
C TYR A 160 -1.03 2.59 -3.03
N TYR A 161 0.15 2.18 -3.48
CA TYR A 161 0.50 2.25 -4.87
C TYR A 161 1.30 1.02 -5.32
N ASN A 162 0.96 0.50 -6.47
CA ASN A 162 1.70 -0.57 -7.11
C ASN A 162 2.46 0.01 -8.30
N VAL A 163 3.76 -0.18 -8.32
CA VAL A 163 4.58 0.13 -9.48
C VAL A 163 4.62 -1.11 -10.36
N ASP A 164 3.91 -1.05 -11.46
CA ASP A 164 3.80 -2.16 -12.41
C ASP A 164 4.96 -2.13 -13.42
N GLU A 165 5.27 -3.28 -14.01
CA GLU A 165 6.25 -3.44 -15.09
C GLU A 165 7.67 -2.95 -14.76
N VAL A 166 8.04 -3.00 -13.50
CA VAL A 166 9.42 -2.69 -13.10
C VAL A 166 10.33 -3.82 -13.55
N ARG A 167 11.45 -3.49 -14.16
CA ARG A 167 12.43 -4.46 -14.62
C ARG A 167 13.68 -4.42 -13.78
N THR A 168 14.15 -5.57 -13.39
CA THR A 168 15.44 -5.74 -12.74
C THR A 168 16.59 -5.66 -13.78
N LYS A 169 17.82 -5.63 -13.32
CA LYS A 169 19.01 -5.58 -14.19
C LYS A 169 19.08 -6.73 -15.20
N ASP A 170 18.55 -7.89 -14.85
CA ASP A 170 18.45 -9.10 -15.67
C ASP A 170 17.11 -9.21 -16.43
N ASP A 171 16.43 -8.07 -16.60
CA ASP A 171 15.17 -7.91 -17.34
C ASP A 171 13.98 -8.71 -16.79
N ALA A 172 14.04 -9.16 -15.55
CA ALA A 172 12.93 -9.84 -14.91
C ALA A 172 11.80 -8.83 -14.55
N PRO A 173 10.57 -9.02 -15.08
CA PRO A 173 9.46 -8.14 -14.80
C PRO A 173 8.89 -8.41 -13.40
N ILE A 174 8.81 -7.37 -12.60
CA ILE A 174 8.25 -7.41 -11.25
C ILE A 174 7.26 -6.27 -11.04
N ARG A 175 6.31 -6.49 -10.16
CA ARG A 175 5.40 -5.48 -9.63
C ARG A 175 5.77 -5.24 -8.19
N ILE A 176 6.02 -3.99 -7.81
CA ILE A 176 6.40 -3.60 -6.45
C ILE A 176 5.22 -2.93 -5.77
N LYS A 177 4.89 -3.37 -4.56
CA LYS A 177 3.78 -2.84 -3.75
C LYS A 177 4.32 -1.94 -2.67
N LEU A 178 3.85 -0.69 -2.65
CA LEU A 178 4.29 0.34 -1.74
C LEU A 178 3.11 0.97 -1.01
N MET A 179 3.42 1.62 0.11
CA MET A 179 2.54 2.52 0.82
C MET A 179 3.33 3.78 1.12
N VAL A 180 2.80 4.91 0.70
CA VAL A 180 3.42 6.23 0.85
C VAL A 180 2.70 6.98 1.96
N PHE A 181 3.46 7.51 2.91
CA PHE A 181 2.95 8.41 3.95
C PHE A 181 3.44 9.82 3.67
N TYR A 182 2.52 10.75 3.58
CA TYR A 182 2.78 12.13 3.21
C TYR A 182 2.01 13.11 4.09
N GLU A 183 2.51 14.32 4.19
CA GLU A 183 1.88 15.40 4.94
C GLU A 183 2.02 16.70 4.17
N LEU A 184 0.93 17.46 4.06
CA LEU A 184 0.95 18.80 3.48
C LEU A 184 1.43 19.80 4.53
N LYS A 185 2.59 20.43 4.28
CA LYS A 185 3.18 21.43 5.16
C LYS A 185 2.87 22.86 4.71
N GLU A 186 2.98 23.13 3.42
CA GLU A 186 2.87 24.50 2.88
C GLU A 186 1.92 24.55 1.70
N ILE A 187 0.67 25.01 1.99
CA ILE A 187 -0.41 25.08 1.00
C ILE A 187 -0.07 26.04 -0.14
N GLU A 188 0.52 27.20 0.18
CA GLU A 188 0.82 28.21 -0.82
C GLU A 188 1.89 27.75 -1.81
N ILE A 189 2.93 27.04 -1.34
CA ILE A 189 3.93 26.43 -2.21
C ILE A 189 3.27 25.39 -3.10
N MET A 190 2.44 24.51 -2.55
CA MET A 190 1.70 23.52 -3.32
C MET A 190 0.90 24.15 -4.45
N LEU A 191 0.12 25.17 -4.15
CA LEU A 191 -0.75 25.86 -5.13
C LEU A 191 0.02 26.53 -6.26
N ASN A 192 1.28 26.93 -6.02
CA ASN A 192 2.14 27.55 -7.03
C ASN A 192 2.96 26.55 -7.83
N ALA A 193 3.27 25.38 -7.24
CA ALA A 193 4.24 24.45 -7.79
C ALA A 193 3.61 23.28 -8.55
N THR A 194 2.36 22.90 -8.23
CA THR A 194 1.71 21.75 -8.85
C THR A 194 0.18 21.89 -8.89
N LYS A 195 -0.41 21.28 -9.90
CA LYS A 195 -1.87 21.13 -10.01
C LYS A 195 -2.36 19.86 -9.29
N ASP A 196 -1.54 18.81 -9.28
CA ASP A 196 -1.87 17.52 -8.71
C ASP A 196 -0.64 16.94 -7.99
N PRO A 197 -0.50 17.16 -6.68
CA PRO A 197 0.65 16.69 -5.93
C PRO A 197 0.71 15.16 -5.83
N ILE A 198 -0.44 14.47 -5.90
CA ILE A 198 -0.47 13.00 -5.86
C ILE A 198 0.16 12.43 -7.14
N ALA A 199 -0.13 13.02 -8.29
CA ALA A 199 0.51 12.65 -9.56
C ALA A 199 2.04 12.85 -9.50
N ASP A 200 2.49 13.98 -8.96
CA ASP A 200 3.92 14.26 -8.82
C ASP A 200 4.61 13.23 -7.91
N ILE A 201 4.01 12.91 -6.77
CA ILE A 201 4.51 11.89 -5.83
C ILE A 201 4.59 10.53 -6.53
N ILE A 202 3.54 10.10 -7.23
CA ILE A 202 3.51 8.83 -7.96
C ILE A 202 4.64 8.74 -8.98
N ASN A 203 4.81 9.79 -9.80
CA ASN A 203 5.84 9.80 -10.84
C ASN A 203 7.25 9.71 -10.24
N CYS A 204 7.52 10.41 -9.15
CA CYS A 204 8.80 10.33 -8.46
C CYS A 204 9.03 8.97 -7.80
N VAL A 205 8.01 8.39 -7.18
CA VAL A 205 8.08 7.03 -6.62
C VAL A 205 8.41 6.03 -7.73
N CYS A 206 7.71 6.11 -8.88
CA CYS A 206 7.99 5.24 -10.01
C CYS A 206 9.44 5.37 -10.49
N ALA A 207 9.93 6.61 -10.65
CA ALA A 207 11.28 6.87 -11.11
C ALA A 207 12.35 6.30 -10.15
N ASP A 208 12.18 6.52 -8.85
CA ASP A 208 13.12 6.04 -7.83
C ASP A 208 13.08 4.51 -7.71
N VAL A 209 11.90 3.90 -7.76
CA VAL A 209 11.71 2.44 -7.70
C VAL A 209 12.31 1.75 -8.93
N VAL A 210 12.07 2.28 -10.11
CA VAL A 210 12.68 1.76 -11.35
C VAL A 210 14.20 1.89 -11.30
N ALA A 211 14.71 3.03 -10.84
CA ALA A 211 16.15 3.23 -10.68
C ALA A 211 16.78 2.29 -9.63
N PHE A 212 16.05 1.99 -8.56
CA PHE A 212 16.47 1.01 -7.55
C PHE A 212 16.51 -0.40 -8.14
N ALA A 213 15.43 -0.86 -8.75
CA ALA A 213 15.33 -2.21 -9.28
C ALA A 213 16.32 -2.48 -10.41
N ALA A 214 16.59 -1.50 -11.28
CA ALA A 214 17.54 -1.62 -12.38
C ALA A 214 19.01 -1.82 -11.93
N LYS A 215 19.33 -1.55 -10.66
CA LYS A 215 20.69 -1.76 -10.12
C LYS A 215 20.99 -3.21 -9.82
N TYR A 216 19.95 -4.02 -9.54
CA TYR A 216 20.07 -5.36 -8.99
C TYR A 216 19.47 -6.42 -9.93
N SER A 217 20.11 -7.60 -9.95
CA SER A 217 19.49 -8.80 -10.53
C SER A 217 18.26 -9.23 -9.70
N TYR A 218 17.43 -10.10 -10.25
CA TYR A 218 16.23 -10.57 -9.55
C TYR A 218 16.52 -11.15 -8.15
N ILE A 219 17.60 -11.93 -8.04
CA ILE A 219 18.00 -12.56 -6.77
C ILE A 219 18.52 -11.52 -5.78
N GLU A 220 19.39 -10.61 -6.23
CA GLU A 220 19.91 -9.50 -5.40
C GLU A 220 18.79 -8.56 -4.98
N PHE A 221 17.83 -8.31 -5.85
CA PHE A 221 16.64 -7.51 -5.51
C PHE A 221 15.84 -8.13 -4.37
N MET A 222 15.63 -9.45 -4.38
CA MET A 222 14.92 -10.12 -3.27
C MET A 222 15.63 -9.95 -1.92
N GLU A 223 16.95 -10.08 -1.91
CA GLU A 223 17.76 -9.91 -0.69
C GLU A 223 17.73 -8.46 -0.16
N LYS A 224 17.73 -7.49 -1.08
CA LYS A 224 17.78 -6.05 -0.76
C LYS A 224 16.45 -5.34 -0.77
N SER A 225 15.35 -6.05 -1.04
CA SER A 225 14.03 -5.45 -1.15
C SER A 225 13.57 -4.72 0.13
N SER A 226 14.09 -5.10 1.29
CA SER A 226 13.84 -4.41 2.57
C SER A 226 14.41 -2.98 2.59
N GLU A 227 15.42 -2.66 1.80
CA GLU A 227 15.99 -1.32 1.67
C GLU A 227 14.99 -0.32 1.05
N LEU A 228 13.94 -0.81 0.37
CA LEU A 228 12.83 0.02 -0.13
C LEU A 228 11.98 0.66 0.98
N ASN A 229 12.21 0.32 2.24
CA ASN A 229 11.62 1.05 3.37
C ASN A 229 12.42 2.31 3.74
N ASP A 230 13.65 2.45 3.26
CA ASP A 230 14.49 3.59 3.57
C ASP A 230 14.25 4.74 2.59
N LEU A 231 13.94 5.92 3.12
CA LEU A 231 13.74 7.14 2.35
C LEU A 231 15.00 7.59 1.56
N ALA A 232 16.18 7.14 1.96
CA ALA A 232 17.42 7.42 1.24
C ALA A 232 17.42 6.88 -0.20
N ASN A 233 16.62 5.84 -0.48
CA ASN A 233 16.46 5.26 -1.81
C ASN A 233 15.45 6.01 -2.70
N TYR A 234 14.85 7.10 -2.19
CA TYR A 234 13.87 7.92 -2.90
C TYR A 234 14.30 9.39 -3.03
N PRO A 235 15.44 9.69 -3.65
CA PRO A 235 15.98 11.05 -3.72
C PRO A 235 15.07 11.99 -4.52
N GLN A 236 14.51 11.54 -5.66
CA GLN A 236 13.63 12.37 -6.50
C GLN A 236 12.31 12.65 -5.78
N LEU A 237 11.75 11.66 -5.11
CA LEU A 237 10.54 11.80 -4.31
C LEU A 237 10.73 12.84 -3.21
N VAL A 238 11.78 12.73 -2.40
CA VAL A 238 12.05 13.64 -1.27
C VAL A 238 12.31 15.06 -1.77
N GLU A 239 13.10 15.23 -2.83
CA GLU A 239 13.38 16.55 -3.40
C GLU A 239 12.12 17.20 -3.99
N ARG A 240 11.35 16.45 -4.80
CA ARG A 240 10.14 16.97 -5.43
C ARG A 240 9.05 17.30 -4.41
N SER A 241 8.85 16.43 -3.42
CA SER A 241 7.85 16.64 -2.36
C SER A 241 8.10 17.93 -1.61
N LYS A 242 9.34 18.22 -1.24
CA LYS A 242 9.71 19.50 -0.61
C LYS A 242 9.41 20.70 -1.52
N LYS A 243 9.68 20.59 -2.82
CA LYS A 243 9.41 21.66 -3.80
C LYS A 243 7.92 21.94 -3.99
N ILE A 244 7.08 20.96 -3.74
CA ILE A 244 5.62 21.11 -3.83
C ILE A 244 4.93 21.32 -2.47
N GLY A 245 5.69 21.60 -1.40
CA GLY A 245 5.17 21.89 -0.07
C GLY A 245 4.68 20.66 0.71
N TYR A 246 5.09 19.46 0.31
CA TYR A 246 4.80 18.20 0.98
C TYR A 246 6.04 17.62 1.66
N GLU A 247 5.81 16.88 2.73
CA GLU A 247 6.83 16.08 3.40
C GLU A 247 6.44 14.60 3.33
N ILE A 248 7.39 13.76 2.91
CA ILE A 248 7.23 12.32 2.97
C ILE A 248 7.79 11.83 4.29
N SER A 249 6.91 11.35 5.16
CA SER A 249 7.29 10.91 6.50
C SER A 249 7.83 9.47 6.50
N LYS A 250 7.28 8.61 5.65
CA LYS A 250 7.64 7.19 5.61
C LYS A 250 7.27 6.54 4.27
N MET A 251 8.12 5.60 3.84
CA MET A 251 7.80 4.62 2.80
C MET A 251 7.70 3.24 3.42
N VAL A 252 6.73 2.45 2.97
CA VAL A 252 6.59 1.06 3.41
C VAL A 252 6.53 0.16 2.19
N TYR A 253 7.52 -0.70 2.08
CA TYR A 253 7.53 -1.79 1.13
C TYR A 253 6.61 -2.91 1.62
N ARG A 254 5.66 -3.32 0.78
CA ARG A 254 4.63 -4.31 1.10
C ARG A 254 4.84 -5.64 0.39
N GLY A 255 5.98 -5.79 -0.24
CA GLY A 255 6.31 -6.95 -1.04
C GLY A 255 6.25 -6.69 -2.54
N TYR A 256 6.65 -7.69 -3.29
CA TYR A 256 6.64 -7.66 -4.75
C TYR A 256 5.79 -8.81 -5.31
N HIS A 257 5.51 -8.74 -6.58
CA HIS A 257 4.89 -9.82 -7.34
C HIS A 257 5.67 -10.00 -8.64
N ALA A 258 6.20 -11.20 -8.83
CA ALA A 258 6.86 -11.55 -10.08
C ALA A 258 5.86 -12.19 -11.06
N HIS A 259 6.24 -12.27 -12.32
CA HIS A 259 5.44 -13.00 -13.30
C HIS A 259 5.22 -14.46 -12.84
N PRO A 260 4.01 -15.03 -12.97
CA PRO A 260 3.68 -16.35 -12.42
C PRO A 260 4.62 -17.48 -12.86
N GLU A 261 5.15 -17.41 -14.08
CA GLU A 261 6.11 -18.38 -14.56
C GLU A 261 7.46 -18.25 -13.86
N LEU A 262 7.96 -17.04 -13.70
CA LEU A 262 9.21 -16.77 -12.99
C LEU A 262 9.10 -17.21 -11.53
N GLN A 263 7.98 -16.93 -10.90
CA GLN A 263 7.72 -17.33 -9.52
C GLN A 263 7.64 -18.85 -9.37
N ARG A 264 6.97 -19.56 -10.27
CA ARG A 264 6.93 -21.02 -10.28
C ARG A 264 8.31 -21.66 -10.46
N ILE A 265 9.12 -21.10 -11.35
CA ILE A 265 10.48 -21.57 -11.58
C ILE A 265 11.35 -21.39 -10.34
N HIS A 266 11.25 -20.22 -9.71
CA HIS A 266 11.97 -19.92 -8.48
C HIS A 266 11.54 -20.84 -7.34
N ASP A 267 10.23 -21.03 -7.13
CA ASP A 267 9.67 -21.93 -6.12
C ASP A 267 10.09 -23.39 -6.36
N ALA A 268 10.10 -23.83 -7.61
CA ALA A 268 10.60 -25.17 -7.98
C ALA A 268 12.10 -25.33 -7.70
N SER A 269 12.89 -24.30 -7.97
CA SER A 269 14.33 -24.27 -7.66
C SER A 269 14.58 -24.35 -6.16
N ILE A 270 13.83 -23.58 -5.36
CA ILE A 270 13.89 -23.64 -3.89
C ILE A 270 13.51 -25.04 -3.38
N GLN A 271 12.41 -25.61 -3.89
CA GLN A 271 11.98 -26.96 -3.51
C GLN A 271 13.03 -28.01 -3.84
N THR A 272 13.62 -27.93 -5.02
CA THR A 272 14.68 -28.86 -5.44
C THR A 272 15.92 -28.74 -4.56
N ARG A 273 16.34 -27.52 -4.27
CA ARG A 273 17.44 -27.22 -3.35
C ARG A 273 17.15 -27.76 -1.94
N THR A 274 15.94 -27.53 -1.43
CA THR A 274 15.54 -28.03 -0.10
C THR A 274 15.49 -29.55 -0.05
N ARG A 275 15.02 -30.22 -1.12
CA ARG A 275 15.01 -31.68 -1.23
C ARG A 275 16.41 -32.26 -1.26
N LEU A 276 17.31 -31.69 -2.07
CA LEU A 276 18.72 -32.09 -2.11
C LEU A 276 19.39 -31.93 -0.76
N LYS A 277 19.09 -30.83 -0.11
CA LYS A 277 19.56 -30.51 1.24
C LYS A 277 19.14 -31.59 2.27
N LEU A 278 17.85 -31.90 2.30
CA LEU A 278 17.31 -32.92 3.19
C LEU A 278 17.79 -34.33 2.87
N ALA A 279 17.98 -34.64 1.58
CA ALA A 279 18.53 -35.94 1.15
C ALA A 279 19.97 -36.11 1.63
N TYR A 280 20.80 -35.08 1.46
CA TYR A 280 22.19 -35.08 1.93
C TYR A 280 22.27 -35.23 3.45
N GLU A 281 21.45 -34.47 4.21
CA GLU A 281 21.37 -34.62 5.67
C GLU A 281 21.01 -36.03 6.12
N LYS A 282 20.05 -36.64 5.39
CA LYS A 282 19.60 -38.00 5.71
C LYS A 282 20.67 -39.03 5.42
N GLU A 283 21.38 -38.89 4.33
CA GLU A 283 22.44 -39.82 3.94
C GLU A 283 23.64 -39.76 4.88
N GLU A 284 24.04 -38.56 5.27
CA GLU A 284 25.09 -38.32 6.26
C GLU A 284 24.73 -38.86 7.64
N GLN A 285 23.46 -38.64 8.08
CA GLN A 285 22.97 -39.25 9.30
C GLN A 285 22.98 -40.79 9.25
N GLN A 286 22.66 -41.38 8.08
CA GLN A 286 22.73 -42.82 7.89
C GLN A 286 24.19 -43.36 7.92
N GLN A 287 25.12 -42.68 7.26
CA GLN A 287 26.54 -43.03 7.29
C GLN A 287 27.09 -42.98 8.71
N ASN A 288 26.78 -41.88 9.42
CA ASN A 288 27.24 -41.74 10.80
C ASN A 288 26.67 -42.79 11.76
N MET A 289 25.40 -43.16 11.55
CA MET A 289 24.77 -44.25 12.34
C MET A 289 25.42 -45.63 12.02
N THR A 290 25.86 -45.84 10.78
CA THR A 290 26.50 -47.06 10.33
C THR A 290 27.93 -47.16 10.87
N ASP A 291 28.69 -46.06 10.80
CA ASP A 291 30.04 -45.97 11.36
C ASP A 291 30.07 -46.15 12.88
N LEU A 292 29.09 -45.58 13.57
CA LEU A 292 28.89 -45.79 15.00
C LEU A 292 28.60 -47.27 15.33
N LYS A 293 27.72 -47.92 14.56
CA LYS A 293 27.43 -49.34 14.74
C LYS A 293 28.68 -50.19 14.54
N LEU A 294 29.41 -49.93 13.44
CA LEU A 294 30.67 -50.67 13.14
C LEU A 294 31.73 -50.46 14.25
N LYS A 295 31.84 -49.23 14.78
CA LYS A 295 32.75 -48.94 15.86
C LYS A 295 32.34 -49.63 17.15
N ASN A 296 31.03 -49.57 17.48
CA ASN A 296 30.53 -50.30 18.65
C ASN A 296 30.70 -51.82 18.53
N ASP A 297 30.50 -52.35 17.34
CA ASP A 297 30.72 -53.79 17.12
C ASP A 297 32.22 -54.14 17.17
N SER A 298 33.11 -53.29 16.66
CA SER A 298 34.57 -53.43 16.79
C SER A 298 35.01 -53.34 18.24
N ASP A 299 34.52 -52.35 19.01
CA ASP A 299 34.83 -52.21 20.43
C ASP A 299 34.27 -53.36 21.27
N ARG A 300 33.11 -53.89 20.91
CA ARG A 300 32.56 -55.13 21.48
C ARG A 300 33.44 -56.33 21.26
N LEU A 301 33.85 -56.54 19.98
CA LEU A 301 34.75 -57.64 19.61
C LEU A 301 36.11 -57.56 20.34
N GLN A 302 36.66 -56.33 20.45
CA GLN A 302 37.88 -56.11 21.21
C GLN A 302 37.65 -56.38 22.74
N LEU A 303 36.49 -55.96 23.24
CA LEU A 303 36.16 -56.25 24.66
C LEU A 303 35.94 -57.73 24.89
N GLU A 304 35.25 -58.44 23.97
CA GLU A 304 35.07 -59.89 24.05
C GLU A 304 36.41 -60.62 23.99
N GLN A 305 37.33 -60.20 23.11
CA GLN A 305 38.68 -60.78 23.01
C GLN A 305 39.53 -60.52 24.27
N THR A 306 39.44 -59.30 24.82
CA THR A 306 40.13 -58.97 26.08
C THR A 306 39.53 -59.72 27.26
N MET A 307 38.22 -59.86 27.34
CA MET A 307 37.53 -60.63 28.37
C MET A 307 37.83 -62.12 28.28
N GLU A 308 37.94 -62.69 27.06
CA GLU A 308 38.38 -64.08 26.87
C GLU A 308 39.79 -64.31 27.35
N ILE A 309 40.70 -63.38 27.08
CA ILE A 309 42.11 -63.46 27.56
C ILE A 309 42.19 -63.28 29.10
N GLU A 310 41.45 -62.36 29.66
CA GLU A 310 41.42 -62.12 31.11
C GLU A 310 40.61 -63.17 31.90
N SER A 311 39.60 -63.80 31.24
CA SER A 311 38.80 -64.86 31.85
C SER A 311 39.61 -66.15 32.06
N LEU A 312 40.66 -66.33 31.27
CA LEU A 312 41.63 -67.40 31.40
C LEU A 312 42.57 -67.17 32.59
N ASN A 313 42.80 -65.94 33.05
CA ASN A 313 43.78 -65.58 34.07
C ASN A 313 43.18 -65.20 35.42
N HIS A 314 41.98 -64.71 35.56
CA HIS A 314 41.36 -64.26 36.81
C HIS A 314 39.84 -64.48 36.84
N LYS A 315 39.42 -65.65 37.15
CA LYS A 315 37.99 -66.04 37.17
C LYS A 315 37.11 -65.47 38.26
N GLN A 316 37.61 -64.82 39.25
CA GLN A 316 36.75 -64.38 40.37
C GLN A 316 36.84 -62.90 40.83
N SER A 317 37.85 -62.18 40.45
CA SER A 317 38.00 -60.76 40.93
C SER A 317 37.57 -59.72 39.91
N MET A 318 37.33 -60.12 38.66
CA MET A 318 37.13 -59.18 37.54
C MET A 318 35.69 -58.99 37.08
N GLU A 319 34.71 -59.72 37.58
CA GLU A 319 33.31 -59.48 37.19
C GLU A 319 32.79 -58.08 37.56
N LYS A 320 33.21 -57.58 38.70
CA LYS A 320 32.83 -56.20 39.11
C LYS A 320 33.58 -55.14 38.31
N ALA A 321 34.88 -55.32 38.13
CA ALA A 321 35.69 -54.40 37.33
C ALA A 321 35.32 -54.42 35.84
N ALA A 322 34.96 -55.61 35.30
CA ALA A 322 34.49 -55.72 33.91
C ALA A 322 33.10 -55.06 33.70
N MET A 323 32.21 -55.14 34.67
CA MET A 323 30.93 -54.43 34.63
C MET A 323 31.09 -52.91 34.70
N GLU A 324 31.93 -52.40 35.59
CA GLU A 324 32.22 -50.96 35.69
C GLU A 324 32.93 -50.43 34.44
N HIS A 325 33.87 -51.20 33.90
CA HIS A 325 34.55 -50.82 32.66
C HIS A 325 33.57 -50.78 31.44
N LYS A 326 32.59 -51.70 31.40
CA LYS A 326 31.57 -51.76 30.36
C LYS A 326 30.57 -50.56 30.46
N LEU A 327 30.32 -50.10 31.68
CA LEU A 327 29.46 -48.95 31.91
C LEU A 327 30.14 -47.62 31.50
N VAL A 328 31.43 -47.50 31.85
CA VAL A 328 32.26 -46.34 31.48
C VAL A 328 32.43 -46.22 29.94
N LEU A 329 32.64 -47.36 29.26
CA LEU A 329 32.71 -47.36 27.81
C LEU A 329 31.39 -46.98 27.14
N LYS A 330 30.25 -47.48 27.68
CA LYS A 330 28.94 -47.08 27.19
C LYS A 330 28.63 -45.57 27.39
N ILE A 331 29.06 -45.04 28.50
CA ILE A 331 28.91 -43.58 28.77
C ILE A 331 29.81 -42.80 27.81
N GLN A 332 31.05 -43.23 27.56
CA GLN A 332 31.97 -42.61 26.61
C GLN A 332 31.48 -42.73 25.15
N GLU A 333 30.87 -43.87 24.81
CA GLU A 333 30.27 -44.05 23.48
C GLU A 333 29.07 -43.11 23.28
N THR A 334 28.17 -43.00 24.29
CA THR A 334 27.05 -42.11 24.22
C THR A 334 27.44 -40.63 24.24
N GLU A 335 28.52 -40.26 24.92
CA GLU A 335 29.09 -38.90 24.83
C GLU A 335 29.75 -38.66 23.45
N LYS A 336 30.53 -39.59 22.93
CA LYS A 336 31.14 -39.51 21.60
C LYS A 336 30.11 -39.52 20.50
N GLU A 337 29.00 -40.25 20.62
CA GLU A 337 27.88 -40.23 19.68
C GLU A 337 27.21 -38.87 19.67
N ARG A 338 27.07 -38.29 20.82
CA ARG A 338 26.47 -36.97 20.97
C ARG A 338 27.33 -35.87 20.36
N ASP A 339 28.62 -35.90 20.62
CA ASP A 339 29.59 -34.92 20.10
C ASP A 339 29.73 -35.04 18.56
N ARG A 340 29.78 -36.24 18.03
CA ARG A 340 29.78 -36.48 16.55
C ARG A 340 28.50 -36.00 15.88
N LEU A 341 27.34 -36.29 16.50
CA LEU A 341 26.04 -35.79 15.97
C LEU A 341 25.96 -34.26 15.94
N VAL A 342 26.66 -33.59 16.84
CA VAL A 342 26.74 -32.13 16.83
C VAL A 342 27.73 -31.64 15.79
N GLU A 343 28.90 -32.25 15.65
CA GLU A 343 29.94 -31.86 14.68
C GLU A 343 29.51 -32.12 13.23
N ASP A 344 28.86 -33.25 12.99
CA ASP A 344 28.30 -33.60 11.70
C ASP A 344 27.16 -32.67 11.28
N LYS A 345 26.29 -32.27 12.21
CA LYS A 345 25.26 -31.25 11.94
C LYS A 345 25.85 -29.88 11.59
N MET A 346 26.98 -29.54 12.16
CA MET A 346 27.67 -28.29 11.85
C MET A 346 28.32 -28.33 10.46
N SER A 347 28.99 -29.43 10.11
CA SER A 347 29.64 -29.61 8.79
C SER A 347 28.62 -29.63 7.64
N VAL A 348 27.43 -30.24 7.87
CA VAL A 348 26.31 -30.20 6.93
C VAL A 348 25.78 -28.80 6.70
N LEU A 349 25.73 -28.00 7.76
CA LEU A 349 25.27 -26.62 7.69
C LEU A 349 26.24 -25.73 6.89
N GLU A 350 27.56 -26.06 6.96
CA GLU A 350 28.59 -25.33 6.19
C GLU A 350 28.60 -25.75 4.72
N ALA A 351 28.51 -27.06 4.41
CA ALA A 351 28.41 -27.54 3.04
C ALA A 351 27.18 -26.95 2.31
N LYS A 352 26.07 -26.84 2.99
CA LYS A 352 24.86 -26.21 2.45
C LYS A 352 25.04 -24.75 2.10
N LYS A 353 25.73 -24.00 2.94
CA LYS A 353 26.05 -22.60 2.66
C LYS A 353 26.94 -22.47 1.41
N GLU A 354 27.80 -23.46 1.17
CA GLU A 354 28.70 -23.46 0.03
C GLU A 354 27.97 -23.84 -1.27
N ASP A 355 27.07 -24.84 -1.22
CA ASP A 355 26.23 -25.20 -2.37
C ASP A 355 25.32 -24.03 -2.76
N ASP A 356 24.75 -23.34 -1.77
CA ASP A 356 23.95 -22.13 -2.00
C ASP A 356 24.77 -21.01 -2.65
N ARG A 357 26.04 -20.84 -2.27
CA ARG A 357 26.97 -19.88 -2.88
C ARG A 357 27.32 -20.26 -4.33
N GLN A 358 27.58 -21.53 -4.59
CA GLN A 358 27.88 -22.00 -5.92
C GLN A 358 26.72 -21.84 -6.88
N LEU A 359 25.49 -22.10 -6.42
CA LEU A 359 24.27 -21.89 -7.20
C LEU A 359 24.05 -20.41 -7.52
N LEU A 360 24.31 -19.56 -6.56
CA LEU A 360 24.24 -18.11 -6.73
C LEU A 360 25.33 -17.57 -7.67
N GLN A 361 26.53 -18.16 -7.61
CA GLN A 361 27.61 -17.85 -8.57
C GLN A 361 27.27 -18.34 -9.98
N HIS A 362 26.70 -19.50 -10.11
CA HIS A 362 26.26 -20.04 -11.40
C HIS A 362 25.21 -19.14 -12.06
N TYR A 363 24.23 -18.64 -11.31
CA TYR A 363 23.26 -17.68 -11.86
C TYR A 363 23.88 -16.34 -12.23
N LYS A 364 24.87 -15.87 -11.46
CA LYS A 364 25.64 -14.66 -11.80
C LYS A 364 26.49 -14.84 -13.05
N GLU A 365 27.10 -16.01 -13.25
CA GLU A 365 27.88 -16.33 -14.45
C GLU A 365 26.99 -16.45 -15.69
N LEU A 366 25.85 -17.09 -15.59
CA LEU A 366 24.87 -17.15 -16.67
C LEU A 366 24.41 -15.75 -17.10
N HIS A 367 24.18 -14.88 -16.14
CA HIS A 367 23.85 -13.48 -16.42
C HIS A 367 25.02 -12.73 -17.09
N ARG A 368 26.25 -12.94 -16.63
CA ARG A 368 27.47 -12.35 -17.20
C ARG A 368 27.76 -12.82 -18.64
N LEU A 369 27.32 -14.03 -18.98
CA LEU A 369 27.41 -14.61 -20.30
C LEU A 369 26.30 -14.18 -21.26
N GLY A 370 25.41 -13.26 -20.82
CA GLY A 370 24.31 -12.72 -21.62
C GLY A 370 23.13 -13.66 -21.78
N VAL A 371 23.04 -14.68 -20.94
CA VAL A 371 21.92 -15.62 -20.95
C VAL A 371 20.73 -14.97 -20.24
N ASP A 372 19.57 -14.98 -20.89
CA ASP A 372 18.33 -14.56 -20.27
C ASP A 372 17.96 -15.52 -19.13
N LEU A 373 18.05 -15.00 -17.90
CA LEU A 373 17.82 -15.79 -16.69
C LEU A 373 16.41 -16.41 -16.67
N ASN A 374 15.43 -15.74 -17.29
CA ASN A 374 14.07 -16.25 -17.39
C ASN A 374 13.99 -17.50 -18.27
N GLN A 375 14.71 -17.51 -19.39
CA GLN A 375 14.78 -18.68 -20.27
C GLN A 375 15.54 -19.83 -19.63
N PHE A 376 16.61 -19.53 -18.90
CA PHE A 376 17.41 -20.54 -18.19
C PHE A 376 16.59 -21.23 -17.10
N LEU A 377 15.93 -20.48 -16.24
CA LEU A 377 15.07 -21.02 -15.18
C LEU A 377 13.86 -21.79 -15.74
N GLN A 378 13.31 -21.37 -16.88
CA GLN A 378 12.29 -22.13 -17.59
C GLN A 378 12.82 -23.47 -18.12
N SER A 379 14.07 -23.53 -18.60
CA SER A 379 14.67 -24.78 -19.10
C SER A 379 14.92 -25.76 -17.97
N GLU A 380 15.33 -25.27 -16.81
CA GLU A 380 15.59 -26.11 -15.62
C GLU A 380 14.28 -26.69 -15.05
N ALA A 381 13.20 -25.88 -15.02
CA ALA A 381 11.88 -26.34 -14.60
C ALA A 381 11.21 -27.29 -15.61
N ARG A 382 11.64 -27.23 -16.88
CA ARG A 382 11.11 -28.10 -17.94
C ARG A 382 11.82 -29.43 -18.07
N GLN A 383 12.77 -29.75 -17.19
CA GLN A 383 13.32 -31.08 -17.21
C GLN A 383 12.21 -32.11 -17.02
N PRO A 384 12.03 -33.03 -17.96
CA PRO A 384 10.89 -33.94 -17.92
C PRO A 384 10.96 -34.79 -16.66
N GLN A 385 9.86 -34.79 -15.90
CA GLN A 385 9.69 -35.80 -14.86
C GLN A 385 9.87 -37.17 -15.52
N LYS A 386 10.85 -37.95 -15.06
CA LYS A 386 11.04 -39.28 -15.56
C LYS A 386 9.80 -40.13 -15.26
N VAL A 387 9.01 -40.34 -16.27
CA VAL A 387 7.89 -41.28 -16.16
C VAL A 387 8.47 -42.69 -16.30
N VAL A 388 8.61 -43.37 -15.17
CA VAL A 388 8.97 -44.79 -15.18
C VAL A 388 7.69 -45.58 -15.45
N ARG A 389 7.60 -46.07 -16.66
CA ARG A 389 6.52 -47.00 -17.05
C ARG A 389 6.98 -48.43 -16.70
N ILE A 390 6.41 -49.00 -15.66
CA ILE A 390 6.66 -50.39 -15.27
C ILE A 390 5.68 -51.27 -16.05
N THR A 391 6.17 -52.03 -17.00
CA THR A 391 5.43 -53.11 -17.65
C THR A 391 5.83 -54.41 -17.01
N ALA A 392 4.97 -55.02 -16.24
CA ALA A 392 5.19 -56.38 -15.73
C ALA A 392 4.76 -57.38 -16.82
N ALA A 393 5.70 -58.06 -17.37
CA ALA A 393 5.45 -59.25 -18.13
C ALA A 393 6.10 -60.40 -17.34
N ASP A 394 5.24 -61.27 -16.84
CA ASP A 394 5.53 -62.54 -16.18
C ASP A 394 6.34 -62.57 -14.86
N LYS A 395 6.06 -63.54 -14.09
CA LYS A 395 6.33 -63.84 -12.66
C LYS A 395 7.78 -63.75 -12.14
N ALA A 396 8.67 -63.07 -12.87
CA ALA A 396 10.00 -62.70 -12.38
C ALA A 396 10.34 -61.30 -12.89
N ALA A 397 10.05 -60.29 -12.08
CA ALA A 397 10.31 -58.92 -12.42
C ALA A 397 11.80 -58.59 -12.32
N ASN A 398 12.49 -58.56 -13.45
CA ASN A 398 13.78 -57.89 -13.55
C ASN A 398 13.55 -56.42 -13.91
N PHE A 399 13.94 -55.54 -13.01
CA PHE A 399 13.86 -54.08 -13.25
C PHE A 399 15.13 -53.64 -13.99
N HIS A 400 14.99 -53.18 -15.22
CA HIS A 400 16.06 -52.48 -15.93
C HIS A 400 15.76 -50.97 -15.91
N ILE A 401 16.64 -50.21 -15.27
CA ILE A 401 16.63 -48.76 -15.32
C ILE A 401 17.62 -48.34 -16.41
N HIS A 402 17.12 -47.90 -17.56
CA HIS A 402 17.95 -47.22 -18.56
C HIS A 402 18.19 -45.78 -18.18
N ARG A 403 19.43 -45.37 -17.93
CA ARG A 403 19.87 -43.98 -17.95
C ARG A 403 20.15 -43.62 -19.41
N SER A 404 19.36 -42.71 -19.97
CA SER A 404 19.70 -41.92 -21.15
C SER A 404 20.34 -40.62 -20.71
#